data_a95352ae6dd8e023586eb703be1338bf
#
_entry.id   a95352ae6dd8e023586eb703be1338bf
#
_cell.length_a   1.000
_cell.length_b   1.000
_cell.length_c   1.000
_cell.angle_alpha   90.00
_cell.angle_beta   90.00
_cell.angle_gamma   90.00
#
_symmetry.space_group_name_H-M   'P 1'
#
loop_
_entity.id
_entity.type
_entity.pdbx_description
1 polymer ?
#
loop_
_entity_poly.entity_id
_entity_poly.type
_entity_poly.pdbx_seq_one_letter_code
_entity_poly.pdbx_strand_id
1 'polypeptide(L)'
;MGRAIVVDDHPAFRASARRLLELSGYEVVGEAADGASGLALAREQQPELVLLDIALPDMSGFDVADELAESQSSIVFVSSRDQRDLGRRAEQSGALGFIPKDRLSEESLLAVVESGR
;
A
#
# COMPACT_ATOMS: atom_id res chain seq x y z
N MET A 1 11.12 -5.00 11.88
CA MET A 1 10.47 -5.04 10.58
C MET A 1 11.09 -4.00 9.68
N GLY A 2 10.69 -3.93 8.44
CA GLY A 2 11.33 -3.08 7.48
C GLY A 2 10.75 -1.67 7.39
N ARG A 3 11.11 -1.01 6.30
CA ARG A 3 10.70 0.36 6.01
C ARG A 3 9.45 0.32 5.14
N ALA A 4 8.54 1.28 5.35
CA ALA A 4 7.28 1.35 4.63
C ALA A 4 6.96 2.77 4.19
N ILE A 5 6.15 2.89 3.14
CA ILE A 5 5.57 4.18 2.74
C ILE A 5 4.06 4.00 2.60
N VAL A 6 3.34 5.12 2.67
CA VAL A 6 1.89 5.17 2.48
C VAL A 6 1.59 6.08 1.30
N VAL A 7 0.84 5.58 0.33
CA VAL A 7 0.43 6.35 -0.87
C VAL A 7 -1.09 6.41 -0.90
N ASP A 8 -1.66 7.56 -0.55
CA ASP A 8 -3.10 7.77 -0.44
C ASP A 8 -3.40 9.27 -0.43
N ASP A 9 -4.44 9.69 -1.13
CA ASP A 9 -4.76 11.11 -1.24
C ASP A 9 -5.58 11.66 -0.05
N HIS A 10 -6.00 10.81 0.89
CA HIS A 10 -6.76 11.22 2.07
C HIS A 10 -5.82 11.42 3.27
N PRO A 11 -5.60 12.66 3.71
CA PRO A 11 -4.65 12.92 4.81
C PRO A 11 -4.99 12.19 6.12
N ALA A 12 -6.28 12.10 6.44
CA ALA A 12 -6.70 11.41 7.66
C ALA A 12 -6.37 9.92 7.61
N PHE A 13 -6.57 9.29 6.45
CA PHE A 13 -6.22 7.89 6.28
C PHE A 13 -4.70 7.70 6.35
N ARG A 14 -3.92 8.58 5.71
CA ARG A 14 -2.45 8.47 5.78
C ARG A 14 -1.96 8.51 7.22
N ALA A 15 -2.51 9.42 8.04
CA ALA A 15 -2.13 9.52 9.45
C ALA A 15 -2.45 8.24 10.21
N SER A 16 -3.64 7.69 10.00
CA SER A 16 -4.06 6.44 10.65
C SER A 16 -3.21 5.26 10.20
N ALA A 17 -2.95 5.17 8.90
CA ALA A 17 -2.16 4.08 8.33
C ALA A 17 -0.71 4.14 8.82
N ARG A 18 -0.15 5.34 8.89
CA ARG A 18 1.20 5.53 9.42
C ARG A 18 1.30 5.02 10.84
N ARG A 19 0.36 5.42 11.69
CA ARG A 19 0.34 4.97 13.08
C ARG A 19 0.22 3.45 13.18
N LEU A 20 -0.65 2.87 12.37
CA LEU A 20 -0.84 1.43 12.33
C LEU A 20 0.45 0.70 11.94
N LEU A 21 1.13 1.17 10.90
CA LEU A 21 2.39 0.59 10.45
C LEU A 21 3.45 0.68 11.53
N GLU A 22 3.55 1.83 12.19
CA GLU A 22 4.51 2.02 13.29
C GLU A 22 4.23 1.07 14.44
N LEU A 23 2.96 0.90 14.81
CA LEU A 23 2.56 -0.04 15.86
C LEU A 23 2.83 -1.49 15.45
N SER A 24 2.85 -1.77 14.16
CA SER A 24 3.14 -3.10 13.64
C SER A 24 4.63 -3.37 13.46
N GLY A 25 5.49 -2.41 13.80
CA GLY A 25 6.94 -2.57 13.77
C GLY A 25 7.63 -2.02 12.52
N TYR A 26 6.90 -1.34 11.63
CA TYR A 26 7.51 -0.73 10.45
C TYR A 26 8.00 0.68 10.76
N GLU A 27 9.08 1.06 10.08
CA GLU A 27 9.52 2.46 10.05
C GLU A 27 8.89 3.11 8.81
N VAL A 28 8.01 4.08 9.00
CA VAL A 28 7.38 4.80 7.89
C VAL A 28 8.31 5.91 7.44
N VAL A 29 8.88 5.75 6.26
CA VAL A 29 9.91 6.65 5.74
C VAL A 29 9.35 7.73 4.81
N GLY A 30 8.06 7.72 4.56
CA GLY A 30 7.41 8.76 3.78
C GLY A 30 5.96 8.50 3.48
N GLU A 31 5.29 9.54 3.02
CA GLU A 31 3.89 9.51 2.59
C GLU A 31 3.77 10.27 1.28
N ALA A 32 2.85 9.85 0.43
CA ALA A 32 2.57 10.52 -0.83
C ALA A 32 1.07 10.62 -1.05
N ALA A 33 0.62 11.67 -1.73
CA ALA A 33 -0.80 11.95 -1.94
C ALA A 33 -1.31 11.56 -3.33
N ASP A 34 -0.42 11.16 -4.22
CA ASP A 34 -0.78 10.78 -5.59
C ASP A 34 0.18 9.73 -6.13
N GLY A 35 -0.13 9.21 -7.32
CA GLY A 35 0.64 8.13 -7.91
C GLY A 35 2.04 8.55 -8.32
N ALA A 36 2.19 9.72 -8.92
CA ALA A 36 3.50 10.20 -9.38
C ALA A 36 4.45 10.41 -8.20
N SER A 37 3.96 11.07 -7.13
CA SER A 37 4.75 11.26 -5.92
C SER A 37 5.05 9.94 -5.24
N GLY A 38 4.09 9.02 -5.24
CA GLY A 38 4.27 7.68 -4.67
C GLY A 38 5.38 6.91 -5.38
N LEU A 39 5.39 6.95 -6.71
CA LEU A 39 6.43 6.31 -7.51
C LEU A 39 7.81 6.91 -7.22
N ALA A 40 7.90 8.23 -7.19
CA ALA A 40 9.16 8.92 -6.90
C ALA A 40 9.68 8.53 -5.51
N LEU A 41 8.78 8.53 -4.52
CA LEU A 41 9.12 8.17 -3.16
C LEU A 41 9.58 6.72 -3.04
N ALA A 42 8.88 5.80 -3.70
CA ALA A 42 9.23 4.39 -3.69
C ALA A 42 10.60 4.15 -4.32
N ARG A 43 10.89 4.82 -5.42
CA ARG A 43 12.19 4.69 -6.10
C ARG A 43 13.33 5.28 -5.27
N GLU A 44 13.06 6.38 -4.57
CA GLU A 44 14.06 7.03 -3.71
C GLU A 44 14.33 6.23 -2.45
N GLN A 45 13.29 5.78 -1.77
CA GLN A 45 13.40 5.14 -0.46
C GLN A 45 13.58 3.62 -0.52
N GLN A 46 13.15 3.01 -1.60
CA GLN A 46 13.19 1.54 -1.78
C GLN A 46 12.63 0.80 -0.56
N PRO A 47 11.37 1.10 -0.17
CA PRO A 47 10.78 0.48 1.03
C PRO A 47 10.50 -1.00 0.80
N GLU A 48 10.41 -1.74 1.89
CA GLU A 48 9.97 -3.14 1.81
C GLU A 48 8.48 -3.23 1.54
N LEU A 49 7.70 -2.29 2.08
CA LEU A 49 6.24 -2.32 1.98
C LEU A 49 5.71 -0.99 1.47
N VAL A 50 4.81 -1.06 0.50
CA VAL A 50 4.05 0.09 0.02
C VAL A 50 2.57 -0.17 0.30
N LEU A 51 1.98 0.63 1.18
CA LEU A 51 0.53 0.61 1.41
C LEU A 51 -0.07 1.60 0.41
N LEU A 52 -0.84 1.10 -0.54
CA LEU A 52 -1.16 1.82 -1.77
C LEU A 52 -2.66 1.85 -2.03
N ASP A 53 -3.22 3.05 -2.08
CA ASP A 53 -4.62 3.25 -2.46
C ASP A 53 -4.80 2.95 -3.94
N ILE A 54 -5.88 2.28 -4.28
CA ILE A 54 -6.22 1.97 -5.67
C ILE A 54 -6.72 3.22 -6.39
N ALA A 55 -7.49 4.07 -5.72
CA ALA A 55 -8.10 5.26 -6.33
C ALA A 55 -7.30 6.52 -6.03
N LEU A 56 -6.26 6.78 -6.81
CA LEU A 56 -5.45 7.99 -6.68
C LEU A 56 -5.93 9.05 -7.67
N PRO A 57 -5.65 10.36 -7.42
CA PRO A 57 -6.19 11.42 -8.27
C PRO A 57 -5.61 11.45 -9.68
N ASP A 58 -4.39 11.00 -9.87
CA ASP A 58 -3.68 11.09 -11.15
C ASP A 58 -3.57 9.75 -11.89
N MET A 59 -3.70 8.63 -11.20
CA MET A 59 -3.61 7.32 -11.82
C MET A 59 -4.17 6.26 -10.87
N SER A 60 -4.39 5.05 -11.40
CA SER A 60 -4.80 3.92 -10.58
C SER A 60 -3.62 3.40 -9.75
N GLY A 61 -3.90 2.90 -8.55
CA GLY A 61 -2.89 2.19 -7.77
C GLY A 61 -2.32 0.99 -8.50
N PHE A 62 -3.12 0.35 -9.37
CA PHE A 62 -2.63 -0.75 -10.19
C PHE A 62 -1.54 -0.29 -11.16
N ASP A 63 -1.66 0.92 -11.71
CA ASP A 63 -0.63 1.49 -12.57
C ASP A 63 0.67 1.73 -11.80
N VAL A 64 0.56 2.22 -10.57
CA VAL A 64 1.72 2.41 -9.70
C VAL A 64 2.39 1.06 -9.43
N ALA A 65 1.60 0.04 -9.12
CA ALA A 65 2.12 -1.30 -8.84
C ALA A 65 2.83 -1.89 -10.06
N ASP A 66 2.28 -1.68 -11.27
CA ASP A 66 2.91 -2.15 -12.50
C ASP A 66 4.29 -1.51 -12.68
N GLU A 67 4.41 -0.21 -12.41
CA GLU A 67 5.68 0.50 -12.49
C GLU A 67 6.69 0.02 -11.45
N LEU A 68 6.23 -0.55 -10.34
CA LEU A 68 7.08 -1.07 -9.28
C LEU A 68 7.26 -2.59 -9.33
N ALA A 69 6.77 -3.24 -10.39
CA ALA A 69 6.76 -4.70 -10.48
C ALA A 69 8.15 -5.32 -10.37
N GLU A 70 9.17 -4.62 -10.85
CA GLU A 70 10.55 -5.12 -10.82
C GLU A 70 11.32 -4.66 -9.57
N SER A 71 10.68 -3.85 -8.72
CA SER A 71 11.32 -3.42 -7.47
C SER A 71 11.20 -4.53 -6.43
N GLN A 72 11.91 -4.36 -5.32
CA GLN A 72 11.82 -5.31 -4.21
C GLN A 72 10.70 -4.96 -3.23
N SER A 73 9.95 -3.90 -3.51
CA SER A 73 8.85 -3.50 -2.65
C SER A 73 7.67 -4.44 -2.77
N SER A 74 7.12 -4.83 -1.64
CA SER A 74 5.86 -5.56 -1.58
C SER A 74 4.71 -4.55 -1.53
N ILE A 75 3.63 -4.83 -2.23
CA ILE A 75 2.48 -3.94 -2.33
C ILE A 75 1.31 -4.55 -1.55
N VAL A 76 0.69 -3.74 -0.70
CA VAL A 76 -0.62 -4.06 -0.12
C VAL A 76 -1.57 -2.94 -0.57
N PHE A 77 -2.59 -3.32 -1.33
CA PHE A 77 -3.60 -2.35 -1.78
C PHE A 77 -4.62 -2.08 -0.71
N VAL A 78 -5.08 -0.84 -0.64
CA VAL A 78 -6.23 -0.45 0.18
C VAL A 78 -7.23 0.30 -0.69
N SER A 79 -8.50 0.25 -0.32
CA SER A 79 -9.54 1.00 -1.02
C SER A 79 -10.74 1.20 -0.12
N SER A 80 -11.43 2.34 -0.29
CA SER A 80 -12.70 2.59 0.39
C SER A 80 -13.87 1.85 -0.26
N ARG A 81 -13.63 1.25 -1.44
CA ARG A 81 -14.67 0.52 -2.15
C ARG A 81 -14.67 -0.95 -1.74
N ASP A 82 -15.86 -1.48 -1.47
CA ASP A 82 -16.03 -2.91 -1.24
C ASP A 82 -16.18 -3.57 -2.60
N GLN A 83 -15.12 -4.22 -3.07
CA GLN A 83 -15.16 -4.81 -4.41
C GLN A 83 -14.45 -6.16 -4.44
N ARG A 84 -15.22 -7.17 -4.76
CA ARG A 84 -14.70 -8.52 -4.94
C ARG A 84 -13.65 -8.57 -6.06
N ASP A 85 -13.88 -7.77 -7.11
CA ASP A 85 -12.98 -7.74 -8.25
C ASP A 85 -11.61 -7.13 -7.93
N LEU A 86 -11.55 -6.20 -6.95
CA LEU A 86 -10.29 -5.57 -6.57
C LEU A 86 -9.33 -6.56 -5.92
N GLY A 87 -9.83 -7.46 -5.09
CA GLY A 87 -9.00 -8.50 -4.49
C GLY A 87 -8.37 -9.40 -5.53
N ARG A 88 -9.15 -9.81 -6.54
CA ARG A 88 -8.65 -10.64 -7.63
C ARG A 88 -7.61 -9.90 -8.47
N ARG A 89 -7.86 -8.63 -8.80
CA ARG A 89 -6.91 -7.83 -9.56
C ARG A 89 -5.62 -7.60 -8.79
N ALA A 90 -5.71 -7.42 -7.47
CA ALA A 90 -4.55 -7.27 -6.61
C ALA A 90 -3.66 -8.51 -6.67
N GLU A 91 -4.26 -9.69 -6.57
CA GLU A 91 -3.52 -10.94 -6.68
C GLU A 91 -2.85 -11.08 -8.04
N GLN A 92 -3.56 -10.75 -9.12
CA GLN A 92 -3.04 -10.85 -10.48
C GLN A 92 -1.91 -9.86 -10.73
N SER A 93 -1.85 -8.75 -10.00
CA SER A 93 -0.80 -7.74 -10.15
C SER A 93 0.50 -8.09 -9.43
N GLY A 94 0.53 -9.20 -8.69
CA GLY A 94 1.69 -9.60 -7.92
C GLY A 94 1.78 -8.96 -6.54
N ALA A 95 0.75 -8.22 -6.11
CA ALA A 95 0.70 -7.66 -4.77
C ALA A 95 0.53 -8.74 -3.71
N LEU A 96 0.88 -8.44 -2.47
CA LEU A 96 0.64 -9.35 -1.34
C LEU A 96 -0.86 -9.54 -1.09
N GLY A 97 -1.64 -8.49 -1.31
CA GLY A 97 -3.08 -8.58 -1.14
C GLY A 97 -3.77 -7.23 -1.15
N PHE A 98 -5.03 -7.25 -0.76
CA PHE A 98 -5.90 -6.10 -0.72
C PHE A 98 -6.66 -6.08 0.60
N ILE A 99 -6.74 -4.90 1.24
CA ILE A 99 -7.50 -4.72 2.48
C ILE A 99 -8.44 -3.54 2.31
N PRO A 100 -9.76 -3.72 2.50
CA PRO A 100 -10.68 -2.57 2.54
C PRO A 100 -10.23 -1.62 3.66
N LYS A 101 -10.30 -0.30 3.41
CA LYS A 101 -9.81 0.67 4.39
C LYS A 101 -10.51 0.55 5.75
N ASP A 102 -11.80 0.22 5.76
CA ASP A 102 -12.57 0.07 6.99
C ASP A 102 -12.22 -1.21 7.76
N ARG A 103 -11.44 -2.10 7.17
CA ARG A 103 -10.98 -3.34 7.81
C ARG A 103 -9.50 -3.36 8.10
N LEU A 104 -8.81 -2.26 7.85
CA LEU A 104 -7.37 -2.18 8.09
C LEU A 104 -7.10 -2.17 9.60
N SER A 105 -6.29 -3.11 10.04
CA SER A 105 -5.88 -3.28 11.43
C SER A 105 -4.50 -3.94 11.45
N GLU A 106 -3.86 -3.99 12.62
CA GLU A 106 -2.60 -4.72 12.74
C GLU A 106 -2.77 -6.17 12.32
N GLU A 107 -3.88 -6.78 12.77
CA GLU A 107 -4.18 -8.17 12.48
C GLU A 107 -4.36 -8.42 10.98
N SER A 108 -5.18 -7.59 10.30
CA SER A 108 -5.42 -7.77 8.87
C SER A 108 -4.16 -7.50 8.05
N LEU A 109 -3.36 -6.52 8.45
CA LEU A 109 -2.10 -6.23 7.77
C LEU A 109 -1.13 -7.39 7.89
N LEU A 110 -0.93 -7.90 9.11
CA LEU A 110 -0.02 -9.03 9.34
C LEU A 110 -0.48 -10.27 8.59
N ALA A 111 -1.78 -10.54 8.55
CA ALA A 111 -2.33 -11.68 7.82
C ALA A 111 -1.98 -11.61 6.33
N VAL A 112 -2.14 -10.44 5.71
CA VAL A 112 -1.83 -10.25 4.30
C VAL A 112 -0.34 -10.36 4.04
N VAL A 113 0.48 -9.73 4.87
CA VAL A 113 1.94 -9.76 4.72
C VAL A 113 2.47 -11.17 4.87
N GLU A 114 1.99 -11.93 5.85
CA GLU A 114 2.44 -13.30 6.10
C GLU A 114 1.98 -14.26 5.00
N SER A 115 0.74 -14.13 4.54
CA SER A 115 0.21 -15.03 3.51
C SER A 115 0.81 -14.79 2.14
N GLY A 116 1.38 -13.60 1.90
CA GLY A 116 2.02 -13.25 0.64
C GLY A 116 3.46 -13.71 0.51
N ARG A 117 4.00 -14.30 1.56
CA ARG A 117 5.40 -14.77 1.57
C ARG A 117 5.58 -16.19 1.09
#